data_2779996705405d9004efc37c7cc91fa3
#
_entry.id   2779996705405d9004efc37c7cc91fa3
#
_cell.length_a   1.000
_cell.length_b   1.000
_cell.length_c   1.000
_cell.angle_alpha   90.00
_cell.angle_beta   90.00
_cell.angle_gamma   90.00
#
_symmetry.space_group_name_H-M   'P 1'
#
loop_
_entity.id
_entity.type
_entity.pdbx_description
1 polymer ?
#
loop_
_entity_poly.entity_id
_entity_poly.type
_entity_poly.pdbx_seq_one_letter_code
_entity_poly.pdbx_strand_id
1 'polypeptide(L)'
;SATRLSTYRNGGMSSGEVQNPYGFACFDGNAGIISMRNPSATEKTITFTLNDAIGVTKAGTYHMSTVHTYSPNGTIATAKDTYTKGEEVSVTLQPGEVQVWSLSQDADTTAPTFKSLTTVSGTELQVQLSEKIKGNAGLKVKVNDKVVDNVTVSEYADLRTFKLTFATALNDGDVVEVSAESGADAAGNQITGKISDPYYAENKIAEKETVEGSNSEISGKDRSVEGTNGFTVAAQVQTADRGVVLVKQGDAYELGINAEGHPYFTVNGVTATADAVISDATESMIVGVKENNGLVRIYVDGQISASVYNAENKEFAVPAAKIVGNGVNGAVTNVAVYDRSLGYDEVPTSGLAETVKKITAEKNNWT
;
A
#
# COMPACT_ATOMS: atom_id res chain seq x y z
N SER A 1 -4.88 18.90 -21.95
CA SER A 1 -3.62 18.38 -22.51
C SER A 1 -2.43 18.89 -21.71
N ALA A 2 -1.38 18.07 -21.59
CA ALA A 2 -0.17 18.46 -20.86
C ALA A 2 0.70 19.38 -21.73
N THR A 3 1.18 20.46 -21.14
CA THR A 3 2.10 21.42 -21.78
C THR A 3 3.49 21.28 -21.18
N ARG A 4 4.51 21.31 -22.01
CA ARG A 4 5.90 21.21 -21.57
C ARG A 4 6.37 22.52 -20.91
N LEU A 5 7.05 22.40 -19.76
CA LEU A 5 7.52 23.56 -18.97
C LEU A 5 8.81 24.17 -19.50
N SER A 6 9.68 23.40 -20.13
CA SER A 6 10.99 23.89 -20.60
C SER A 6 11.08 23.92 -22.12
N THR A 7 11.82 24.90 -22.65
CA THR A 7 12.11 25.05 -24.08
C THR A 7 13.15 24.05 -24.59
N TYR A 8 13.87 23.38 -23.70
CA TYR A 8 14.87 22.37 -24.07
C TYR A 8 14.23 21.13 -24.64
N ARG A 9 14.53 20.80 -25.88
CA ARG A 9 14.23 19.48 -26.43
C ARG A 9 15.24 18.52 -25.83
N ASN A 10 14.80 17.47 -25.16
CA ASN A 10 15.64 16.30 -24.99
C ASN A 10 15.82 15.70 -26.37
N GLY A 11 16.91 16.03 -27.05
CA GLY A 11 17.40 15.26 -28.19
C GLY A 11 17.51 13.82 -27.73
N GLY A 12 17.19 12.85 -28.59
CA GLY A 12 17.34 11.44 -28.28
C GLY A 12 18.73 11.20 -27.68
N MET A 13 18.83 10.19 -26.82
CA MET A 13 20.07 9.85 -26.10
C MET A 13 21.24 9.60 -27.04
N SER A 14 21.93 10.66 -27.46
CA SER A 14 23.27 10.58 -28.01
C SER A 14 24.23 10.77 -26.84
N SER A 15 25.18 9.85 -26.70
CA SER A 15 26.23 9.89 -25.71
C SER A 15 26.99 11.22 -25.79
N GLY A 16 26.79 12.12 -24.81
CA GLY A 16 27.52 13.37 -24.69
C GLY A 16 26.68 14.64 -24.58
N GLU A 17 25.38 14.61 -24.76
CA GLU A 17 24.53 15.79 -24.53
C GLU A 17 24.24 16.02 -23.05
N VAL A 18 24.34 17.28 -22.63
CA VAL A 18 23.95 17.73 -21.29
C VAL A 18 22.45 17.45 -21.11
N GLN A 19 22.13 16.53 -20.21
CA GLN A 19 20.74 16.24 -19.87
C GLN A 19 20.17 17.43 -19.07
N ASN A 20 19.24 18.16 -19.68
CA ASN A 20 18.56 19.28 -19.04
C ASN A 20 17.32 18.82 -18.27
N PRO A 21 16.95 19.51 -17.18
CA PRO A 21 15.72 19.23 -16.47
C PRO A 21 14.53 19.55 -17.37
N TYR A 22 13.46 18.82 -17.20
CA TYR A 22 12.22 19.02 -17.95
C TYR A 22 11.01 18.79 -17.07
N GLY A 23 9.88 19.27 -17.53
CA GLY A 23 8.61 19.10 -16.83
C GLY A 23 7.42 19.31 -17.74
N PHE A 24 6.24 18.95 -17.22
CA PHE A 24 4.97 19.10 -17.87
C PHE A 24 3.95 19.70 -16.89
N ALA A 25 3.08 20.55 -17.41
CA ALA A 25 1.94 21.09 -16.69
C ALA A 25 0.63 20.70 -17.39
N CYS A 26 -0.39 20.41 -16.60
CA CYS A 26 -1.74 20.17 -17.08
C CYS A 26 -2.70 20.85 -16.12
N PHE A 27 -3.40 21.88 -16.60
CA PHE A 27 -4.38 22.64 -15.82
C PHE A 27 -5.77 22.53 -16.43
N ASP A 28 -6.77 22.51 -15.54
CA ASP A 28 -8.18 22.61 -15.84
C ASP A 28 -8.84 23.61 -14.90
N GLY A 29 -9.23 24.76 -15.46
CA GLY A 29 -9.83 25.86 -14.69
C GLY A 29 -8.88 26.44 -13.64
N ASN A 30 -9.18 26.20 -12.36
CA ASN A 30 -8.49 26.75 -11.19
C ASN A 30 -7.53 25.75 -10.50
N ALA A 31 -7.32 24.59 -11.08
CA ALA A 31 -6.43 23.56 -10.54
C ALA A 31 -5.60 22.91 -11.63
N GLY A 32 -4.46 22.31 -11.26
CA GLY A 32 -3.60 21.60 -12.18
C GLY A 32 -2.48 20.82 -11.52
N ILE A 33 -1.78 20.07 -12.32
CA ILE A 33 -0.62 19.24 -11.94
C ILE A 33 0.61 19.73 -12.70
N ILE A 34 1.73 19.84 -11.98
CA ILE A 34 3.06 20.07 -12.55
C ILE A 34 3.96 18.91 -12.19
N SER A 35 4.60 18.28 -13.18
CA SER A 35 5.64 17.29 -12.96
C SER A 35 6.99 17.81 -13.44
N MET A 36 8.06 17.54 -12.68
CA MET A 36 9.43 17.97 -13.01
C MET A 36 10.40 16.81 -12.77
N ARG A 37 11.43 16.73 -13.59
CA ARG A 37 12.50 15.74 -13.46
C ARG A 37 13.84 16.34 -13.86
N ASN A 38 14.88 16.02 -13.07
CA ASN A 38 16.27 16.20 -13.45
C ASN A 38 16.89 14.85 -13.85
N PRO A 39 17.10 14.57 -15.14
CA PRO A 39 17.70 13.32 -15.60
C PRO A 39 19.25 13.32 -15.49
N SER A 40 19.88 14.45 -15.13
CA SER A 40 21.33 14.57 -15.12
C SER A 40 21.96 14.00 -13.85
N ALA A 41 23.26 13.72 -13.92
CA ALA A 41 24.07 13.33 -12.77
C ALA A 41 24.50 14.52 -11.90
N THR A 42 24.11 15.76 -12.26
CA THR A 42 24.40 16.96 -11.51
C THR A 42 23.13 17.72 -11.19
N GLU A 43 23.17 18.54 -10.15
CA GLU A 43 22.08 19.46 -9.79
C GLU A 43 21.76 20.39 -10.97
N LYS A 44 20.47 20.61 -11.24
CA LYS A 44 19.97 21.45 -12.34
C LYS A 44 18.74 22.24 -11.92
N THR A 45 18.65 23.48 -12.37
CA THR A 45 17.50 24.34 -12.15
C THR A 45 16.56 24.29 -13.36
N ILE A 46 15.27 24.06 -13.09
CA ILE A 46 14.19 24.29 -14.04
C ILE A 46 13.48 25.60 -13.69
N THR A 47 13.27 26.44 -14.70
CA THR A 47 12.57 27.72 -14.56
C THR A 47 11.40 27.78 -15.53
N PHE A 48 10.24 28.23 -15.05
CA PHE A 48 9.04 28.40 -15.85
C PHE A 48 8.14 29.48 -15.22
N THR A 49 7.23 30.04 -16.01
CA THR A 49 6.27 31.02 -15.51
C THR A 49 4.88 30.40 -15.42
N LEU A 50 4.18 30.64 -14.31
CA LEU A 50 2.78 30.25 -14.12
C LEU A 50 1.85 31.15 -14.94
N ASN A 51 1.67 30.83 -16.21
CA ASN A 51 0.91 31.67 -17.15
C ASN A 51 0.01 30.82 -18.09
N ASP A 52 -0.67 31.52 -19.00
CA ASP A 52 -1.60 30.93 -19.95
C ASP A 52 -0.91 29.89 -20.88
N ALA A 53 0.39 30.03 -21.13
CA ALA A 53 1.12 29.09 -21.99
C ALA A 53 1.21 27.66 -21.40
N ILE A 54 1.16 27.53 -20.09
CA ILE A 54 1.12 26.23 -19.40
C ILE A 54 -0.26 25.90 -18.84
N GLY A 55 -1.28 26.66 -19.23
CA GLY A 55 -2.68 26.41 -18.88
C GLY A 55 -3.17 27.12 -17.61
N VAL A 56 -2.35 27.96 -16.98
CA VAL A 56 -2.75 28.78 -15.81
C VAL A 56 -3.49 30.01 -16.30
N THR A 57 -4.79 29.89 -16.56
CA THR A 57 -5.61 30.94 -17.19
C THR A 57 -6.23 31.88 -16.19
N LYS A 58 -6.52 31.44 -14.96
CA LYS A 58 -7.16 32.29 -13.95
C LYS A 58 -6.13 33.07 -13.13
N ALA A 59 -6.42 34.34 -12.89
CA ALA A 59 -5.64 35.18 -11.96
C ALA A 59 -5.89 34.78 -10.51
N GLY A 60 -4.89 34.96 -9.65
CA GLY A 60 -4.99 34.72 -8.23
C GLY A 60 -3.85 33.85 -7.69
N THR A 61 -3.98 33.45 -6.44
CA THR A 61 -3.04 32.61 -5.71
C THR A 61 -3.42 31.15 -5.88
N TYR A 62 -2.43 30.32 -6.09
CA TYR A 62 -2.54 28.86 -6.17
C TYR A 62 -1.83 28.24 -4.96
N HIS A 63 -2.53 27.44 -4.20
CA HIS A 63 -1.99 26.62 -3.12
C HIS A 63 -1.30 25.39 -3.72
N MET A 64 -0.07 25.14 -3.29
CA MET A 64 0.74 24.03 -3.78
C MET A 64 0.73 22.90 -2.76
N SER A 65 0.48 21.70 -3.25
CA SER A 65 0.67 20.43 -2.51
C SER A 65 1.59 19.52 -3.30
N THR A 66 2.51 18.83 -2.60
CA THR A 66 3.39 17.85 -3.22
C THR A 66 2.65 16.51 -3.35
N VAL A 67 2.40 16.07 -4.58
CA VAL A 67 1.75 14.79 -4.86
C VAL A 67 2.73 13.63 -4.78
N HIS A 68 3.94 13.81 -5.36
CA HIS A 68 4.97 12.79 -5.36
C HIS A 68 6.37 13.43 -5.39
N THR A 69 7.31 12.81 -4.68
CA THR A 69 8.73 13.15 -4.72
C THR A 69 9.56 11.88 -4.75
N TYR A 70 10.66 11.95 -5.48
CA TYR A 70 11.70 10.93 -5.47
C TYR A 70 13.06 11.59 -5.68
N SER A 71 14.05 11.21 -4.88
CA SER A 71 15.44 11.61 -5.08
C SER A 71 16.36 10.46 -4.66
N PRO A 72 17.31 10.06 -5.51
CA PRO A 72 18.24 8.98 -5.19
C PRO A 72 19.09 9.21 -3.93
N ASN A 73 19.36 10.47 -3.58
CA ASN A 73 20.15 10.85 -2.41
C ASN A 73 19.31 11.24 -1.19
N GLY A 74 17.97 11.12 -1.29
CA GLY A 74 17.03 11.47 -0.22
C GLY A 74 16.80 12.97 -0.01
N THR A 75 17.53 13.84 -0.73
CA THR A 75 17.34 15.29 -0.65
C THR A 75 16.32 15.74 -1.69
N ILE A 76 15.32 16.51 -1.26
CA ILE A 76 14.25 17.03 -2.12
C ILE A 76 14.35 18.56 -2.17
N ALA A 77 14.25 19.13 -3.37
CA ALA A 77 14.24 20.57 -3.55
C ALA A 77 13.01 21.21 -2.85
N THR A 78 13.25 22.32 -2.18
CA THR A 78 12.20 23.04 -1.45
C THR A 78 11.31 23.81 -2.42
N ALA A 79 10.01 23.77 -2.19
CA ALA A 79 8.99 24.54 -2.89
C ALA A 79 8.28 25.52 -1.93
N LYS A 80 7.63 26.55 -2.46
CA LYS A 80 6.74 27.44 -1.67
C LYS A 80 5.38 26.77 -1.48
N ASP A 81 4.66 27.18 -0.45
CA ASP A 81 3.30 26.70 -0.20
C ASP A 81 2.26 27.36 -1.16
N THR A 82 2.60 28.54 -1.72
CA THR A 82 1.73 29.25 -2.65
C THR A 82 2.51 29.90 -3.78
N TYR A 83 1.85 30.02 -4.92
CA TYR A 83 2.33 30.71 -6.12
C TYR A 83 1.23 31.58 -6.72
N THR A 84 1.60 32.61 -7.46
CA THR A 84 0.63 33.52 -8.10
C THR A 84 0.76 33.44 -9.62
N LYS A 85 -0.38 33.57 -10.35
CA LYS A 85 -0.33 33.68 -11.82
C LYS A 85 0.59 34.82 -12.25
N GLY A 86 1.49 34.53 -13.18
CA GLY A 86 2.53 35.44 -13.67
C GLY A 86 3.86 35.32 -12.93
N GLU A 87 3.93 34.57 -11.83
CA GLU A 87 5.16 34.36 -11.08
C GLU A 87 6.11 33.45 -11.86
N GLU A 88 7.41 33.81 -11.84
CA GLU A 88 8.48 32.96 -12.30
C GLU A 88 8.85 31.98 -11.18
N VAL A 89 8.80 30.70 -11.50
CA VAL A 89 9.13 29.57 -10.59
C VAL A 89 10.46 28.99 -10.99
N SER A 90 11.41 28.98 -10.08
CA SER A 90 12.73 28.33 -10.24
C SER A 90 12.89 27.24 -9.20
N VAL A 91 13.13 26.01 -9.65
CA VAL A 91 13.35 24.83 -8.79
C VAL A 91 14.67 24.19 -9.14
N THR A 92 15.57 24.10 -8.16
CA THR A 92 16.85 23.43 -8.31
C THR A 92 16.74 21.98 -7.86
N LEU A 93 16.65 21.08 -8.82
CA LEU A 93 16.45 19.64 -8.61
C LEU A 93 17.78 18.91 -8.45
N GLN A 94 17.86 17.99 -7.49
CA GLN A 94 19.00 17.09 -7.29
C GLN A 94 19.17 16.11 -8.47
N PRO A 95 20.33 15.46 -8.62
CA PRO A 95 20.53 14.42 -9.63
C PRO A 95 19.47 13.33 -9.53
N GLY A 96 18.75 13.05 -10.63
CA GLY A 96 17.70 12.05 -10.69
C GLY A 96 16.39 12.40 -9.97
N GLU A 97 16.30 13.59 -9.38
CA GLU A 97 15.08 14.01 -8.64
C GLU A 97 13.86 14.13 -9.55
N VAL A 98 12.72 13.71 -9.01
CA VAL A 98 11.39 13.87 -9.59
C VAL A 98 10.50 14.57 -8.56
N GLN A 99 9.74 15.56 -9.01
CA GLN A 99 8.67 16.18 -8.22
C GLN A 99 7.37 16.24 -9.02
N VAL A 100 6.26 16.00 -8.34
CA VAL A 100 4.91 16.22 -8.87
C VAL A 100 4.16 17.09 -7.88
N TRP A 101 3.70 18.24 -8.37
CA TRP A 101 2.93 19.20 -7.58
C TRP A 101 1.48 19.25 -8.05
N SER A 102 0.56 19.44 -7.13
CA SER A 102 -0.79 19.91 -7.37
C SER A 102 -0.85 21.39 -7.01
N LEU A 103 -1.45 22.20 -7.89
CA LEU A 103 -1.73 23.61 -7.63
C LEU A 103 -3.23 23.83 -7.77
N SER A 104 -3.86 24.51 -6.78
CA SER A 104 -5.28 24.83 -6.78
C SER A 104 -5.52 26.22 -6.19
N GLN A 105 -6.51 26.95 -6.75
CA GLN A 105 -7.00 28.18 -6.15
C GLN A 105 -7.90 27.92 -4.94
N ASP A 106 -8.48 26.72 -4.85
CA ASP A 106 -9.24 26.31 -3.68
C ASP A 106 -8.27 25.96 -2.56
N ALA A 107 -8.42 26.60 -1.40
CA ALA A 107 -7.63 26.29 -0.22
C ALA A 107 -7.97 24.86 0.23
N ASP A 108 -6.93 24.08 0.55
CA ASP A 108 -7.11 22.81 1.23
C ASP A 108 -7.59 23.05 2.67
N THR A 109 -8.73 22.49 3.00
CA THR A 109 -9.33 22.55 4.35
C THR A 109 -9.45 21.16 4.98
N THR A 110 -8.91 20.14 4.33
CA THR A 110 -8.94 18.76 4.79
C THR A 110 -7.77 18.54 5.74
N ALA A 111 -8.05 18.07 6.94
CA ALA A 111 -7.01 17.74 7.90
C ALA A 111 -6.45 16.34 7.65
N PRO A 112 -5.11 16.14 7.77
CA PRO A 112 -4.53 14.80 7.76
C PRO A 112 -5.12 13.94 8.89
N THR A 113 -5.45 12.69 8.55
CA THR A 113 -5.97 11.69 9.48
C THR A 113 -5.12 10.43 9.44
N PHE A 114 -5.18 9.62 10.49
CA PHE A 114 -4.52 8.32 10.50
C PHE A 114 -5.27 7.33 9.60
N LYS A 115 -4.56 6.60 8.74
CA LYS A 115 -5.11 5.63 7.79
C LYS A 115 -4.80 4.19 8.14
N SER A 116 -3.57 3.89 8.49
CA SER A 116 -3.18 2.52 8.83
C SER A 116 -2.06 2.47 9.85
N LEU A 117 -2.04 1.39 10.60
CA LEU A 117 -0.95 0.99 11.49
C LEU A 117 -0.60 -0.46 11.16
N THR A 118 0.57 -0.69 10.57
CA THR A 118 0.95 -1.99 10.00
C THR A 118 2.19 -2.53 10.70
N THR A 119 2.20 -3.81 11.01
CA THR A 119 3.37 -4.50 11.57
C THR A 119 4.44 -4.68 10.50
N VAL A 120 5.68 -4.30 10.81
CA VAL A 120 6.87 -4.57 9.99
C VAL A 120 7.70 -5.68 10.63
N SER A 121 7.88 -5.63 11.95
CA SER A 121 8.56 -6.65 12.75
C SER A 121 8.09 -6.59 14.22
N GLY A 122 8.64 -7.43 15.08
CA GLY A 122 8.35 -7.39 16.51
C GLY A 122 8.69 -6.07 17.21
N THR A 123 9.58 -5.29 16.62
CA THR A 123 10.02 -3.98 17.15
C THR A 123 9.72 -2.81 16.23
N GLU A 124 9.11 -3.05 15.05
CA GLU A 124 8.85 -1.99 14.08
C GLU A 124 7.40 -2.02 13.60
N LEU A 125 6.74 -0.88 13.68
CA LEU A 125 5.45 -0.62 13.05
C LEU A 125 5.58 0.52 12.04
N GLN A 126 4.66 0.55 11.09
CA GLN A 126 4.51 1.62 10.12
C GLN A 126 3.14 2.26 10.29
N VAL A 127 3.11 3.58 10.51
CA VAL A 127 1.87 4.35 10.52
C VAL A 127 1.78 5.23 9.29
N GLN A 128 0.60 5.28 8.67
CA GLN A 128 0.35 6.10 7.49
C GLN A 128 -0.77 7.09 7.74
N LEU A 129 -0.57 8.33 7.29
CA LEU A 129 -1.58 9.39 7.26
C LEU A 129 -2.31 9.41 5.91
N SER A 130 -3.49 10.04 5.87
CA SER A 130 -4.29 10.24 4.66
C SER A 130 -3.56 11.08 3.61
N GLU A 131 -2.73 12.02 4.08
CA GLU A 131 -2.02 12.96 3.23
C GLU A 131 -0.65 13.33 3.83
N LYS A 132 0.13 14.09 3.07
CA LYS A 132 1.46 14.54 3.47
C LYS A 132 1.39 15.63 4.50
N ILE A 133 2.37 15.63 5.38
CA ILE A 133 2.56 16.70 6.37
C ILE A 133 3.82 17.49 6.08
N LYS A 134 3.87 18.68 6.66
CA LYS A 134 5.03 19.56 6.65
C LYS A 134 5.70 19.54 8.02
N GLY A 135 6.96 19.15 8.07
CA GLY A 135 7.71 19.08 9.31
C GLY A 135 7.38 17.84 10.15
N ASN A 136 7.65 17.90 11.44
CA ASN A 136 7.51 16.78 12.36
C ASN A 136 6.05 16.56 12.76
N ALA A 137 5.55 15.34 12.67
CA ALA A 137 4.21 14.96 13.10
C ALA A 137 3.98 15.02 14.63
N GLY A 138 5.03 15.07 15.44
CA GLY A 138 4.91 15.01 16.89
C GLY A 138 4.14 13.78 17.36
N LEU A 139 4.41 12.61 16.75
CA LEU A 139 3.69 11.37 17.08
C LEU A 139 3.91 10.96 18.53
N LYS A 140 2.83 10.57 19.17
CA LYS A 140 2.79 9.97 20.51
C LYS A 140 2.28 8.55 20.42
N VAL A 141 2.95 7.66 21.13
CA VAL A 141 2.64 6.23 21.11
C VAL A 141 2.26 5.78 22.51
N LYS A 142 1.19 5.01 22.60
CA LYS A 142 0.84 4.25 23.80
C LYS A 142 0.79 2.76 23.48
N VAL A 143 1.16 1.96 24.46
CA VAL A 143 0.97 0.51 24.43
C VAL A 143 0.15 0.13 25.66
N ASN A 144 -1.00 -0.51 25.45
CA ASN A 144 -1.94 -0.88 26.51
C ASN A 144 -2.25 0.33 27.43
N ASP A 145 -2.63 1.47 26.82
CA ASP A 145 -2.95 2.75 27.44
C ASP A 145 -1.78 3.46 28.17
N LYS A 146 -0.58 2.89 28.13
CA LYS A 146 0.62 3.50 28.76
C LYS A 146 1.47 4.20 27.71
N VAL A 147 1.83 5.45 27.98
CA VAL A 147 2.76 6.22 27.11
C VAL A 147 4.11 5.50 27.06
N VAL A 148 4.65 5.39 25.86
CA VAL A 148 5.97 4.80 25.61
C VAL A 148 6.88 5.89 25.03
N ASP A 149 7.80 6.38 25.86
CA ASP A 149 8.68 7.50 25.51
C ASP A 149 9.92 7.09 24.69
N ASN A 150 10.24 5.79 24.66
CA ASN A 150 11.43 5.25 23.99
C ASN A 150 11.10 4.64 22.61
N VAL A 151 10.17 5.26 21.89
CA VAL A 151 9.88 4.93 20.49
C VAL A 151 10.61 5.92 19.58
N THR A 152 11.45 5.40 18.70
CA THR A 152 12.07 6.22 17.66
C THR A 152 11.14 6.36 16.48
N VAL A 153 10.84 7.60 16.07
CA VAL A 153 10.01 7.90 14.90
C VAL A 153 10.93 8.31 13.73
N SER A 154 10.80 7.65 12.60
CA SER A 154 11.49 7.99 11.35
C SER A 154 10.46 8.22 10.25
N GLU A 155 10.65 9.26 9.45
CA GLU A 155 9.78 9.62 8.35
C GLU A 155 10.27 8.99 7.03
N TYR A 156 9.33 8.51 6.21
CA TYR A 156 9.62 8.08 4.84
C TYR A 156 9.59 9.28 3.88
N ALA A 157 10.24 9.12 2.72
CA ALA A 157 10.31 10.18 1.70
C ALA A 157 8.95 10.60 1.11
N ASP A 158 7.88 9.85 1.36
CA ASP A 158 6.52 10.21 0.97
C ASP A 158 5.88 11.26 1.88
N LEU A 159 6.52 11.64 2.98
CA LEU A 159 6.10 12.64 3.96
C LEU A 159 4.74 12.39 4.63
N ARG A 160 4.22 11.17 4.55
CA ARG A 160 2.95 10.73 5.16
C ARG A 160 3.04 9.39 5.87
N THR A 161 4.15 8.68 5.66
CA THR A 161 4.41 7.38 6.28
C THR A 161 5.54 7.51 7.29
N PHE A 162 5.36 6.93 8.47
CA PHE A 162 6.32 6.99 9.57
C PHE A 162 6.60 5.58 10.06
N LYS A 163 7.88 5.31 10.32
CA LYS A 163 8.32 4.09 11.00
C LYS A 163 8.42 4.38 12.50
N LEU A 164 7.82 3.54 13.30
CA LEU A 164 7.91 3.52 14.74
C LEU A 164 8.83 2.36 15.15
N THR A 165 9.96 2.64 15.77
CA THR A 165 10.90 1.62 16.25
C THR A 165 10.86 1.58 17.77
N PHE A 166 10.46 0.45 18.33
CA PHE A 166 10.35 0.19 19.77
C PHE A 166 11.66 -0.38 20.31
N ALA A 167 12.08 0.07 21.47
CA ALA A 167 13.27 -0.45 22.15
C ALA A 167 13.06 -1.89 22.66
N THR A 168 11.82 -2.28 22.91
CA THR A 168 11.43 -3.62 23.37
C THR A 168 10.40 -4.19 22.42
N ALA A 169 10.51 -5.48 22.09
CA ALA A 169 9.54 -6.14 21.23
C ALA A 169 8.13 -6.11 21.84
N LEU A 170 7.14 -5.90 20.99
CA LEU A 170 5.72 -5.99 21.32
C LEU A 170 5.31 -7.46 21.46
N ASN A 171 4.31 -7.71 22.28
CA ASN A 171 3.69 -9.03 22.41
C ASN A 171 2.37 -9.08 21.63
N ASP A 172 2.01 -10.25 21.16
CA ASP A 172 0.71 -10.46 20.52
C ASP A 172 -0.44 -10.01 21.41
N GLY A 173 -1.30 -9.15 20.86
CA GLY A 173 -2.43 -8.57 21.55
C GLY A 173 -2.11 -7.24 22.27
N ASP A 174 -0.86 -6.77 22.28
CA ASP A 174 -0.56 -5.41 22.77
C ASP A 174 -1.29 -4.38 21.92
N VAL A 175 -2.11 -3.55 22.55
CA VAL A 175 -2.84 -2.48 21.83
C VAL A 175 -1.95 -1.27 21.68
N VAL A 176 -1.61 -0.94 20.44
CA VAL A 176 -0.79 0.23 20.09
C VAL A 176 -1.70 1.37 19.63
N GLU A 177 -1.69 2.48 20.35
CA GLU A 177 -2.36 3.72 19.97
C GLU A 177 -1.34 4.75 19.51
N VAL A 178 -1.58 5.37 18.33
CA VAL A 178 -0.77 6.47 17.82
C VAL A 178 -1.64 7.69 17.62
N SER A 179 -1.20 8.82 18.16
CA SER A 179 -1.80 10.15 18.01
C SER A 179 -0.72 11.17 17.66
N ALA A 180 -1.13 12.38 17.29
CA ALA A 180 -0.21 13.49 17.03
C ALA A 180 -0.49 14.66 17.98
N GLU A 181 0.59 15.26 18.53
CA GLU A 181 0.50 16.50 19.31
C GLU A 181 0.72 17.75 18.45
N SER A 182 1.33 17.56 17.29
CA SER A 182 1.64 18.63 16.35
C SER A 182 1.70 18.03 14.93
N GLY A 183 2.02 18.86 13.99
CA GLY A 183 2.09 18.49 12.58
C GLY A 183 0.85 18.94 11.83
N ALA A 184 1.09 19.46 10.64
CA ALA A 184 0.07 19.97 9.74
C ALA A 184 0.47 19.65 8.30
N ASP A 185 -0.52 19.66 7.40
CA ASP A 185 -0.27 19.65 5.96
C ASP A 185 0.36 20.98 5.47
N ALA A 186 0.55 21.11 4.17
CA ALA A 186 1.08 22.34 3.55
C ALA A 186 0.13 23.55 3.70
N ALA A 187 -1.17 23.30 3.85
CA ALA A 187 -2.20 24.35 4.03
C ALA A 187 -2.32 24.79 5.50
N GLY A 188 -1.71 24.08 6.44
CA GLY A 188 -1.75 24.38 7.87
C GLY A 188 -2.84 23.64 8.64
N ASN A 189 -3.57 22.71 8.02
CA ASN A 189 -4.55 21.88 8.69
C ASN A 189 -3.83 20.89 9.61
N GLN A 190 -4.15 20.91 10.91
CA GLN A 190 -3.51 20.05 11.90
C GLN A 190 -3.93 18.61 11.75
N ILE A 191 -3.02 17.66 12.01
CA ILE A 191 -3.33 16.23 12.08
C ILE A 191 -4.43 16.00 13.12
N THR A 192 -5.45 15.24 12.76
CA THR A 192 -6.59 14.93 13.63
C THR A 192 -6.78 13.44 13.84
N GLY A 193 -7.42 13.11 14.98
CA GLY A 193 -7.75 11.74 15.34
C GLY A 193 -6.56 10.97 15.91
N LYS A 194 -6.76 9.68 15.98
CA LYS A 194 -5.76 8.69 16.41
C LYS A 194 -6.07 7.37 15.73
N ILE A 195 -5.08 6.48 15.68
CA ILE A 195 -5.26 5.08 15.30
C ILE A 195 -4.92 4.18 16.48
N SER A 196 -5.66 3.11 16.65
CA SER A 196 -5.43 2.15 17.72
C SER A 196 -5.69 0.74 17.20
N ASP A 197 -4.65 -0.08 17.20
CA ASP A 197 -4.71 -1.45 16.70
C ASP A 197 -3.96 -2.41 17.61
N PRO A 198 -4.45 -3.64 17.81
CA PRO A 198 -3.68 -4.69 18.47
C PRO A 198 -2.52 -5.14 17.55
N TYR A 199 -1.34 -5.21 18.12
CA TYR A 199 -0.18 -5.80 17.46
C TYR A 199 -0.34 -7.31 17.34
N TYR A 200 0.03 -7.83 16.20
CA TYR A 200 0.20 -9.26 15.99
C TYR A 200 1.43 -9.52 15.12
N ALA A 201 2.26 -10.47 15.53
CA ALA A 201 3.38 -10.91 14.72
C ALA A 201 2.91 -11.34 13.33
N GLU A 202 3.69 -11.00 12.29
CA GLU A 202 3.38 -11.32 10.89
C GLU A 202 2.04 -10.76 10.35
N ASN A 203 1.34 -9.92 11.11
CA ASN A 203 -0.02 -9.44 10.81
C ASN A 203 -1.05 -10.57 10.59
N LYS A 204 -0.84 -11.73 11.18
CA LYS A 204 -1.77 -12.85 11.13
C LYS A 204 -2.88 -12.67 12.16
N ILE A 205 -4.08 -12.30 11.71
CA ILE A 205 -5.22 -11.97 12.56
C ILE A 205 -6.15 -13.15 12.85
N ALA A 206 -6.07 -14.23 12.07
CA ALA A 206 -6.81 -15.47 12.31
C ALA A 206 -6.01 -16.66 11.78
N GLU A 207 -6.06 -17.78 12.50
CA GLU A 207 -5.37 -19.02 12.13
C GLU A 207 -6.13 -20.23 12.65
N LYS A 208 -6.17 -21.30 11.86
CA LYS A 208 -6.65 -22.60 12.28
C LYS A 208 -5.87 -23.69 11.58
N GLU A 209 -5.21 -24.56 12.35
CA GLU A 209 -4.38 -25.62 11.83
C GLU A 209 -5.21 -26.68 11.10
N THR A 210 -6.33 -27.10 11.67
CA THR A 210 -7.22 -28.10 11.07
C THR A 210 -8.68 -27.65 11.20
N VAL A 211 -9.42 -27.75 10.12
CA VAL A 211 -10.86 -27.47 10.08
C VAL A 211 -11.61 -28.78 9.91
N GLU A 212 -12.41 -29.12 10.90
CA GLU A 212 -13.24 -30.31 10.89
C GLU A 212 -14.71 -29.92 10.74
N GLY A 213 -15.39 -30.61 9.82
CA GLY A 213 -16.83 -30.46 9.61
C GLY A 213 -17.24 -29.19 8.83
N SER A 214 -18.53 -29.10 8.55
CA SER A 214 -19.15 -27.98 7.86
C SER A 214 -19.37 -26.79 8.82
N ASN A 215 -19.23 -25.57 8.31
CA ASN A 215 -19.51 -24.31 9.04
C ASN A 215 -18.63 -24.08 10.29
N SER A 216 -17.40 -24.52 10.29
CA SER A 216 -16.48 -24.20 11.39
C SER A 216 -16.15 -22.72 11.37
N GLU A 217 -16.47 -22.01 12.44
CA GLU A 217 -16.01 -20.65 12.65
C GLU A 217 -14.53 -20.65 13.05
N ILE A 218 -13.74 -19.83 12.40
CA ILE A 218 -12.39 -19.53 12.84
C ILE A 218 -12.48 -18.28 13.69
N SER A 219 -12.26 -18.43 14.98
CA SER A 219 -12.15 -17.29 15.89
C SER A 219 -10.89 -16.51 15.52
N GLY A 220 -11.10 -15.34 14.93
CA GLY A 220 -10.04 -14.37 14.71
C GLY A 220 -9.71 -13.64 15.99
N LYS A 221 -8.57 -13.00 16.03
CA LYS A 221 -8.23 -11.98 17.01
C LYS A 221 -9.14 -10.77 16.77
N ASP A 222 -9.44 -9.97 17.79
CA ASP A 222 -10.34 -8.81 17.73
C ASP A 222 -9.78 -7.69 16.87
N ARG A 223 -9.74 -7.93 15.55
CA ARG A 223 -9.26 -6.98 14.56
C ARG A 223 -10.04 -7.09 13.26
N SER A 224 -10.34 -5.95 12.65
CA SER A 224 -10.86 -5.89 11.30
C SER A 224 -9.73 -5.81 10.29
N VAL A 225 -9.96 -6.37 9.09
CA VAL A 225 -9.14 -6.12 7.90
C VAL A 225 -9.82 -5.04 7.08
N GLU A 226 -9.13 -3.94 6.85
CA GLU A 226 -9.68 -2.87 6.01
C GLU A 226 -9.51 -3.21 4.53
N GLY A 227 -10.60 -3.08 3.77
CA GLY A 227 -10.64 -3.48 2.38
C GLY A 227 -9.65 -2.77 1.47
N THR A 228 -9.27 -1.52 1.78
CA THR A 228 -8.28 -0.75 1.02
C THR A 228 -6.84 -1.08 1.38
N ASN A 229 -6.56 -1.57 2.59
CA ASN A 229 -5.20 -1.78 3.10
C ASN A 229 -4.56 -3.09 2.63
N GLY A 230 -5.23 -3.83 1.79
CA GLY A 230 -4.77 -5.14 1.39
C GLY A 230 -4.90 -6.17 2.50
N PHE A 231 -5.13 -7.40 2.13
CA PHE A 231 -5.18 -8.54 3.04
C PHE A 231 -4.91 -9.84 2.29
N THR A 232 -4.66 -10.91 3.02
CA THR A 232 -4.41 -12.23 2.46
C THR A 232 -5.23 -13.28 3.19
N VAL A 233 -5.78 -14.22 2.43
CA VAL A 233 -6.50 -15.38 2.93
C VAL A 233 -5.86 -16.62 2.36
N ALA A 234 -5.48 -17.57 3.24
CA ALA A 234 -4.83 -18.82 2.85
C ALA A 234 -5.60 -20.02 3.39
N ALA A 235 -5.65 -21.09 2.62
CA ALA A 235 -6.15 -22.39 3.03
C ALA A 235 -5.43 -23.50 2.27
N GLN A 236 -4.98 -24.54 2.99
CA GLN A 236 -4.49 -25.77 2.40
C GLN A 236 -5.64 -26.77 2.31
N VAL A 237 -5.81 -27.41 1.16
CA VAL A 237 -6.95 -28.29 0.91
C VAL A 237 -6.56 -29.52 0.11
N GLN A 238 -7.14 -30.67 0.50
CA GLN A 238 -7.17 -31.88 -0.30
C GLN A 238 -8.62 -32.35 -0.37
N THR A 239 -9.25 -32.24 -1.53
CA THR A 239 -10.65 -32.62 -1.72
C THR A 239 -10.98 -32.93 -3.18
N ALA A 240 -11.87 -33.87 -3.39
CA ALA A 240 -12.52 -34.11 -4.67
C ALA A 240 -13.76 -33.22 -4.91
N ASP A 241 -14.19 -32.50 -3.88
CA ASP A 241 -15.38 -31.66 -3.98
C ASP A 241 -15.15 -30.46 -4.90
N ARG A 242 -16.23 -30.04 -5.56
CA ARG A 242 -16.27 -28.90 -6.46
C ARG A 242 -17.45 -27.98 -6.06
N GLY A 243 -17.36 -26.71 -6.40
CA GLY A 243 -18.38 -25.73 -6.02
C GLY A 243 -18.41 -25.49 -4.51
N VAL A 244 -17.26 -25.52 -3.85
CA VAL A 244 -17.13 -25.38 -2.38
C VAL A 244 -16.44 -24.11 -1.97
N VAL A 245 -16.88 -23.55 -0.84
CA VAL A 245 -16.25 -22.41 -0.19
C VAL A 245 -15.33 -22.88 0.91
N LEU A 246 -14.07 -22.47 0.88
CA LEU A 246 -13.06 -22.82 1.89
C LEU A 246 -13.05 -21.83 3.05
N VAL A 247 -13.03 -20.53 2.73
CA VAL A 247 -13.03 -19.45 3.73
C VAL A 247 -13.89 -18.32 3.22
N LYS A 248 -14.82 -17.83 4.04
CA LYS A 248 -15.71 -16.73 3.67
C LYS A 248 -15.98 -15.81 4.86
N GLN A 249 -16.12 -14.53 4.58
CA GLN A 249 -16.54 -13.53 5.54
C GLN A 249 -17.67 -12.67 4.95
N GLY A 250 -18.92 -13.03 5.22
CA GLY A 250 -20.07 -12.33 4.67
C GLY A 250 -19.94 -12.13 3.16
N ASP A 251 -20.16 -10.90 2.70
CA ASP A 251 -19.97 -10.50 1.31
C ASP A 251 -18.62 -9.82 1.06
N ALA A 252 -17.77 -9.71 2.08
CA ALA A 252 -16.50 -9.03 1.99
C ALA A 252 -15.48 -9.81 1.14
N TYR A 253 -15.31 -11.10 1.43
CA TYR A 253 -14.44 -11.97 0.64
C TYR A 253 -14.86 -13.45 0.71
N GLU A 254 -14.42 -14.19 -0.30
CA GLU A 254 -14.62 -15.63 -0.41
C GLU A 254 -13.43 -16.28 -1.13
N LEU A 255 -12.86 -17.30 -0.50
CA LEU A 255 -11.86 -18.19 -1.09
C LEU A 255 -12.48 -19.57 -1.27
N GLY A 256 -12.43 -20.15 -2.47
CA GLY A 256 -13.10 -21.42 -2.74
C GLY A 256 -12.59 -22.15 -3.97
N ILE A 257 -13.29 -23.20 -4.35
CA ILE A 257 -13.10 -24.01 -5.55
C ILE A 257 -14.43 -24.00 -6.32
N ASN A 258 -14.40 -23.60 -7.57
CA ASN A 258 -15.59 -23.54 -8.40
C ASN A 258 -16.08 -24.95 -8.88
N ALA A 259 -17.17 -25.00 -9.62
CA ALA A 259 -17.77 -26.25 -10.11
C ALA A 259 -16.85 -27.03 -11.07
N GLU A 260 -15.93 -26.32 -11.74
CA GLU A 260 -14.95 -26.90 -12.67
C GLU A 260 -13.65 -27.34 -11.97
N GLY A 261 -13.49 -27.01 -10.68
CA GLY A 261 -12.31 -27.39 -9.87
C GLY A 261 -11.21 -26.34 -9.83
N HIS A 262 -11.47 -25.13 -10.34
CA HIS A 262 -10.53 -24.01 -10.29
C HIS A 262 -10.65 -23.27 -8.96
N PRO A 263 -9.55 -23.07 -8.22
CA PRO A 263 -9.53 -22.14 -7.09
C PRO A 263 -9.94 -20.72 -7.52
N TYR A 264 -10.65 -20.02 -6.64
CA TYR A 264 -11.00 -18.63 -6.87
C TYR A 264 -10.91 -17.81 -5.59
N PHE A 265 -10.68 -16.51 -5.74
CA PHE A 265 -10.72 -15.55 -4.67
C PHE A 265 -11.57 -14.34 -5.09
N THR A 266 -12.66 -14.13 -4.37
CA THR A 266 -13.58 -13.01 -4.59
C THR A 266 -13.40 -11.98 -3.47
N VAL A 267 -13.29 -10.72 -3.84
CA VAL A 267 -13.24 -9.60 -2.92
C VAL A 267 -14.18 -8.52 -3.42
N ASN A 268 -15.18 -8.17 -2.61
CA ASN A 268 -16.16 -7.14 -2.93
C ASN A 268 -16.73 -7.29 -4.36
N GLY A 269 -17.12 -8.53 -4.71
CA GLY A 269 -17.72 -8.86 -6.00
C GLY A 269 -16.75 -9.03 -7.18
N VAL A 270 -15.46 -8.80 -6.99
CA VAL A 270 -14.42 -9.02 -8.03
C VAL A 270 -13.72 -10.36 -7.76
N THR A 271 -13.69 -11.24 -8.76
CA THR A 271 -13.19 -12.61 -8.64
C THR A 271 -11.96 -12.84 -9.50
N ALA A 272 -10.87 -13.28 -8.89
CA ALA A 272 -9.73 -13.89 -9.57
C ALA A 272 -9.89 -15.41 -9.52
N THR A 273 -9.96 -16.06 -10.69
CA THR A 273 -10.09 -17.52 -10.82
C THR A 273 -8.81 -18.11 -11.38
N ALA A 274 -8.27 -19.10 -10.72
CA ALA A 274 -7.03 -19.77 -11.13
C ALA A 274 -7.22 -20.54 -12.45
N ASP A 275 -6.19 -20.55 -13.30
CA ASP A 275 -6.17 -21.39 -14.51
C ASP A 275 -5.96 -22.86 -14.17
N ALA A 276 -5.30 -23.15 -13.04
CA ALA A 276 -5.04 -24.52 -12.58
C ALA A 276 -6.30 -25.15 -11.96
N VAL A 277 -6.51 -26.43 -12.26
CA VAL A 277 -7.48 -27.29 -11.57
C VAL A 277 -6.73 -28.02 -10.46
N ILE A 278 -7.22 -27.97 -9.23
CA ILE A 278 -6.60 -28.71 -8.11
C ILE A 278 -6.81 -30.21 -8.22
N SER A 279 -5.81 -30.97 -7.77
CA SER A 279 -5.86 -32.43 -7.66
C SER A 279 -6.63 -32.85 -6.41
N ASP A 280 -7.39 -33.93 -6.49
CA ASP A 280 -7.99 -34.61 -5.35
C ASP A 280 -7.02 -35.55 -4.60
N ALA A 281 -5.92 -35.89 -5.26
CA ALA A 281 -4.92 -36.83 -4.75
C ALA A 281 -3.83 -36.17 -3.89
N THR A 282 -3.65 -34.85 -4.00
CA THR A 282 -2.60 -34.12 -3.31
C THR A 282 -3.15 -32.86 -2.65
N GLU A 283 -2.52 -32.45 -1.57
CA GLU A 283 -2.80 -31.15 -0.95
C GLU A 283 -2.37 -30.00 -1.86
N SER A 284 -3.17 -28.97 -1.92
CA SER A 284 -2.85 -27.69 -2.57
C SER A 284 -3.01 -26.55 -1.59
N MET A 285 -2.05 -25.63 -1.55
CA MET A 285 -2.14 -24.36 -0.83
C MET A 285 -2.76 -23.33 -1.76
N ILE A 286 -3.92 -22.82 -1.39
CA ILE A 286 -4.66 -21.78 -2.13
C ILE A 286 -4.57 -20.49 -1.34
N VAL A 287 -4.11 -19.41 -1.99
CA VAL A 287 -3.92 -18.12 -1.33
C VAL A 287 -4.51 -17.01 -2.18
N GLY A 288 -5.48 -16.29 -1.62
CA GLY A 288 -6.02 -15.07 -2.18
C GLY A 288 -5.33 -13.84 -1.58
N VAL A 289 -4.83 -12.94 -2.40
CA VAL A 289 -4.21 -11.68 -1.98
C VAL A 289 -4.94 -10.51 -2.62
N LYS A 290 -5.40 -9.58 -1.79
CA LYS A 290 -5.90 -8.27 -2.22
C LYS A 290 -4.84 -7.22 -1.89
N GLU A 291 -4.37 -6.49 -2.89
CA GLU A 291 -3.39 -5.42 -2.72
C GLU A 291 -4.06 -4.05 -2.49
N ASN A 292 -3.32 -3.12 -1.89
CA ASN A 292 -3.80 -1.75 -1.61
C ASN A 292 -4.21 -1.00 -2.89
N ASN A 293 -3.58 -1.32 -4.01
CA ASN A 293 -3.86 -0.72 -5.32
C ASN A 293 -5.12 -1.26 -6.00
N GLY A 294 -5.84 -2.19 -5.37
CA GLY A 294 -7.04 -2.83 -5.92
C GLY A 294 -6.79 -4.11 -6.70
N LEU A 295 -5.56 -4.58 -6.81
CA LEU A 295 -5.26 -5.85 -7.47
C LEU A 295 -5.69 -7.03 -6.59
N VAL A 296 -6.46 -7.94 -7.17
CA VAL A 296 -6.89 -9.21 -6.53
C VAL A 296 -6.17 -10.34 -7.24
N ARG A 297 -5.41 -11.14 -6.49
CA ARG A 297 -4.63 -12.26 -7.02
C ARG A 297 -5.01 -13.56 -6.35
N ILE A 298 -4.86 -14.65 -7.10
CA ILE A 298 -4.92 -16.01 -6.58
C ILE A 298 -3.63 -16.75 -6.87
N TYR A 299 -3.12 -17.43 -5.85
CA TYR A 299 -1.94 -18.28 -5.91
C TYR A 299 -2.37 -19.72 -5.65
N VAL A 300 -1.75 -20.65 -6.35
CA VAL A 300 -1.85 -22.08 -6.09
C VAL A 300 -0.44 -22.63 -5.90
N ASP A 301 -0.18 -23.21 -4.74
CA ASP A 301 1.13 -23.74 -4.35
C ASP A 301 2.29 -22.73 -4.54
N GLY A 302 2.03 -21.50 -4.13
CA GLY A 302 3.00 -20.39 -4.19
C GLY A 302 3.20 -19.76 -5.56
N GLN A 303 2.49 -20.22 -6.61
CA GLN A 303 2.56 -19.64 -7.94
C GLN A 303 1.34 -18.78 -8.22
N ILE A 304 1.56 -17.58 -8.79
CA ILE A 304 0.45 -16.73 -9.28
C ILE A 304 -0.28 -17.50 -10.38
N SER A 305 -1.56 -17.72 -10.20
CA SER A 305 -2.41 -18.38 -11.19
C SER A 305 -3.34 -17.41 -11.92
N ALA A 306 -3.80 -16.35 -11.26
CA ALA A 306 -4.55 -15.27 -11.91
C ALA A 306 -4.44 -13.96 -11.14
N SER A 307 -4.72 -12.86 -11.85
CA SER A 307 -4.80 -11.52 -11.28
C SER A 307 -5.92 -10.72 -11.96
N VAL A 308 -6.73 -10.02 -11.18
CA VAL A 308 -7.81 -9.14 -11.67
C VAL A 308 -7.71 -7.80 -10.96
N TYR A 309 -7.90 -6.71 -11.68
CA TYR A 309 -7.89 -5.36 -11.13
C TYR A 309 -9.31 -4.91 -10.77
N ASN A 310 -9.50 -4.52 -9.51
CA ASN A 310 -10.72 -3.88 -9.05
C ASN A 310 -10.57 -2.35 -9.17
N ALA A 311 -11.14 -1.78 -10.23
CA ALA A 311 -11.06 -0.35 -10.51
C ALA A 311 -11.76 0.52 -9.44
N GLU A 312 -12.77 -0.01 -8.78
CA GLU A 312 -13.49 0.73 -7.74
C GLU A 312 -12.77 0.76 -6.39
N ASN A 313 -12.00 -0.28 -6.07
CA ASN A 313 -11.20 -0.43 -4.85
C ASN A 313 -11.72 0.35 -3.63
N LYS A 314 -13.03 0.22 -3.36
CA LYS A 314 -13.70 0.94 -2.27
C LYS A 314 -13.26 0.39 -0.92
N GLU A 315 -13.17 1.28 0.05
CA GLU A 315 -12.96 0.92 1.44
C GLU A 315 -14.18 0.15 1.99
N PHE A 316 -13.94 -0.96 2.66
CA PHE A 316 -14.95 -1.74 3.37
C PHE A 316 -14.32 -2.46 4.57
N ALA A 317 -15.06 -2.59 5.64
CA ALA A 317 -14.62 -3.30 6.84
C ALA A 317 -14.78 -4.81 6.65
N VAL A 318 -13.74 -5.56 7.01
CA VAL A 318 -13.74 -7.03 7.04
C VAL A 318 -13.65 -7.45 8.50
N PRO A 319 -14.72 -7.98 9.11
CA PRO A 319 -14.70 -8.46 10.49
C PRO A 319 -13.67 -9.58 10.72
N ALA A 320 -13.16 -9.68 11.94
CA ALA A 320 -12.18 -10.71 12.29
C ALA A 320 -12.73 -12.14 12.27
N ALA A 321 -14.01 -12.34 12.58
CA ALA A 321 -14.64 -13.65 12.52
C ALA A 321 -14.76 -14.17 11.08
N LYS A 322 -14.36 -15.41 10.85
CA LYS A 322 -14.32 -16.06 9.53
C LYS A 322 -15.08 -17.38 9.58
N ILE A 323 -15.74 -17.68 8.48
CA ILE A 323 -16.46 -18.93 8.34
C ILE A 323 -15.73 -19.77 7.32
N VAL A 324 -15.35 -20.96 7.72
CA VAL A 324 -14.78 -21.97 6.83
C VAL A 324 -15.89 -22.82 6.26
N GLY A 325 -15.78 -23.07 4.96
CA GLY A 325 -16.79 -23.55 4.08
C GLY A 325 -17.62 -24.74 4.45
N ASN A 326 -18.67 -24.85 3.70
CA ASN A 326 -19.82 -25.71 3.86
C ASN A 326 -19.53 -27.11 3.27
N GLY A 327 -19.35 -28.11 4.13
CA GLY A 327 -19.42 -29.52 3.72
C GLY A 327 -18.31 -30.00 2.79
N VAL A 328 -17.09 -29.53 2.95
CA VAL A 328 -15.93 -30.06 2.22
C VAL A 328 -15.62 -31.45 2.71
N ASN A 329 -15.74 -32.46 1.82
CA ASN A 329 -15.23 -33.80 2.10
C ASN A 329 -13.73 -33.82 1.84
N GLY A 330 -12.95 -34.02 2.90
CA GLY A 330 -11.50 -34.01 2.83
C GLY A 330 -10.88 -33.11 3.90
N ALA A 331 -9.59 -32.87 3.79
CA ALA A 331 -8.88 -32.04 4.75
C ALA A 331 -8.82 -30.58 4.28
N VAL A 332 -9.20 -29.66 5.18
CA VAL A 332 -8.89 -28.23 5.07
C VAL A 332 -8.03 -27.88 6.26
N THR A 333 -6.81 -27.47 6.00
CA THR A 333 -5.79 -27.24 7.02
C THR A 333 -5.11 -25.88 6.80
N ASN A 334 -4.30 -25.44 7.75
CA ASN A 334 -3.46 -24.25 7.66
C ASN A 334 -4.22 -23.01 7.14
N VAL A 335 -5.45 -22.84 7.62
CA VAL A 335 -6.24 -21.65 7.28
C VAL A 335 -5.68 -20.45 8.04
N ALA A 336 -5.35 -19.39 7.31
CA ALA A 336 -4.83 -18.17 7.89
C ALA A 336 -5.40 -16.93 7.20
N VAL A 337 -5.59 -15.86 7.95
CA VAL A 337 -5.96 -14.55 7.44
C VAL A 337 -4.94 -13.53 7.95
N TYR A 338 -4.40 -12.74 7.04
CA TYR A 338 -3.45 -11.67 7.31
C TYR A 338 -4.09 -10.34 6.96
N ASP A 339 -3.87 -9.29 7.74
CA ASP A 339 -4.33 -7.93 7.45
C ASP A 339 -3.35 -7.12 6.61
N ARG A 340 -2.51 -7.80 5.86
CA ARG A 340 -1.63 -7.23 4.85
C ARG A 340 -1.60 -8.10 3.60
N SER A 341 -1.21 -7.50 2.49
CA SER A 341 -0.87 -8.24 1.28
C SER A 341 0.47 -8.96 1.49
N LEU A 342 0.48 -10.28 1.39
CA LEU A 342 1.74 -11.04 1.34
C LEU A 342 2.41 -10.84 -0.01
N GLY A 343 3.71 -10.61 0.01
CA GLY A 343 4.55 -10.62 -1.19
C GLY A 343 4.72 -12.03 -1.75
N TYR A 344 5.17 -12.12 -3.01
CA TYR A 344 5.39 -13.40 -3.68
C TYR A 344 6.25 -14.39 -2.87
N ASP A 345 7.29 -13.89 -2.22
CA ASP A 345 8.22 -14.73 -1.43
C ASP A 345 7.66 -15.14 -0.06
N GLU A 346 6.57 -14.50 0.38
CA GLU A 346 5.93 -14.73 1.67
C GLU A 346 4.70 -15.65 1.56
N VAL A 347 4.14 -15.80 0.34
CA VAL A 347 2.95 -16.62 0.13
C VAL A 347 3.23 -18.07 0.54
N PRO A 348 2.43 -18.64 1.47
CA PRO A 348 2.62 -20.02 1.91
C PRO A 348 2.43 -21.01 0.76
N THR A 349 3.14 -22.13 0.87
CA THR A 349 3.11 -23.21 -0.13
C THR A 349 2.80 -24.53 0.54
N SER A 350 2.27 -25.51 -0.20
CA SER A 350 2.17 -26.90 0.30
C SER A 350 3.58 -27.50 0.51
N GLY A 351 3.70 -28.50 1.39
CA GLY A 351 5.00 -29.00 1.87
C GLY A 351 6.04 -29.35 0.79
N LEU A 352 5.62 -29.94 -0.34
CA LEU A 352 6.53 -30.24 -1.45
C LEU A 352 6.97 -28.98 -2.20
N ALA A 353 6.06 -28.03 -2.44
CA ALA A 353 6.34 -26.77 -3.10
C ALA A 353 7.23 -25.88 -2.22
N GLU A 354 7.09 -25.92 -0.91
CA GLU A 354 7.97 -25.22 0.03
C GLU A 354 9.42 -25.73 -0.07
N THR A 355 9.62 -27.04 -0.17
CA THR A 355 10.95 -27.63 -0.36
C THR A 355 11.60 -27.15 -1.66
N VAL A 356 10.85 -27.09 -2.76
CA VAL A 356 11.35 -26.59 -4.05
C VAL A 356 11.68 -25.09 -3.96
N LYS A 357 10.84 -24.30 -3.29
CA LYS A 357 11.08 -22.85 -3.08
C LYS A 357 12.36 -22.60 -2.27
N LYS A 358 12.60 -23.36 -1.20
CA LYS A 358 13.85 -23.31 -0.42
C LYS A 358 15.08 -23.65 -1.27
N ILE A 359 15.04 -24.73 -2.04
CA ILE A 359 16.13 -25.12 -2.93
C ILE A 359 16.41 -24.05 -3.99
N THR A 360 15.38 -23.41 -4.54
CA THR A 360 15.54 -22.32 -5.53
C THR A 360 16.13 -21.06 -4.91
N ALA A 361 15.70 -20.70 -3.71
CA ALA A 361 16.25 -19.55 -2.98
C ALA A 361 17.72 -19.77 -2.60
N GLU A 362 18.09 -20.98 -2.15
CA GLU A 362 19.47 -21.34 -1.87
C GLU A 362 20.36 -21.26 -3.12
N LYS A 363 19.89 -21.74 -4.28
CA LYS A 363 20.63 -21.61 -5.55
C LYS A 363 20.86 -20.16 -5.98
N ASN A 364 19.87 -19.28 -5.78
CA ASN A 364 20.01 -17.86 -6.13
C ASN A 364 20.99 -17.10 -5.24
N ASN A 365 21.29 -17.60 -4.04
CA ASN A 365 22.31 -17.03 -3.15
C ASN A 365 23.75 -17.46 -3.49
N TRP A 366 23.95 -18.34 -4.49
CA TRP A 366 25.27 -18.84 -4.93
C TRP A 366 25.77 -18.21 -6.24
N THR A 367 25.04 -17.24 -6.79
CA THR A 367 25.44 -16.42 -7.96
C THR A 367 25.66 -14.96 -7.56
#